data_cac490d44dfb8fd95ce4ca355e4cce9d
#
_entry.id   cac490d44dfb8fd95ce4ca355e4cce9d
#
_cell.length_a   1.000
_cell.length_b   1.000
_cell.length_c   1.000
_cell.angle_alpha   90.00
_cell.angle_beta   90.00
_cell.angle_gamma   90.00
#
_symmetry.space_group_name_H-M   'P 1'
#
loop_
_entity.id
_entity.type
_entity.pdbx_description
1 polymer ?
#
loop_
_entity_poly.entity_id
_entity_poly.type
_entity_poly.pdbx_seq_one_letter_code
_entity_poly.pdbx_strand_id
1 'polypeptide(L)'
;MIEPWLYLQKRYGESVASPEDADLIKAASELFVESLPGMTEADYSEHGAAHLRLGYDDGPMYVIEISRLGKATWEEWADQDYENEVCPPRSLQVTEQKALTLWKMLKEKRIEDVRKAFA
;
A
#
# COMPACT_ATOMS: atom_id res chain seq x y z
N MET A 1 -7.05 19.35 -16.36
CA MET A 1 -6.46 18.82 -15.12
C MET A 1 -6.60 17.31 -15.12
N ILE A 2 -5.50 16.59 -14.94
CA ILE A 2 -5.50 15.13 -14.91
C ILE A 2 -5.74 14.65 -13.48
N GLU A 3 -6.80 13.87 -13.31
CA GLU A 3 -7.09 13.28 -12.00
C GLU A 3 -6.16 12.09 -11.77
N PRO A 4 -5.57 11.95 -10.57
CA PRO A 4 -4.79 10.76 -10.27
C PRO A 4 -5.70 9.55 -10.12
N TRP A 5 -5.16 8.37 -10.46
CA TRP A 5 -5.85 7.12 -10.20
C TRP A 5 -5.37 6.53 -8.88
N LEU A 6 -6.24 5.78 -8.23
CA LEU A 6 -5.94 5.10 -6.97
C LEU A 6 -6.41 3.66 -7.08
N TYR A 7 -5.49 2.70 -6.81
CA TYR A 7 -5.80 1.27 -6.82
C TYR A 7 -5.29 0.61 -5.56
N LEU A 8 -6.13 -0.23 -4.98
CA LEU A 8 -5.76 -1.10 -3.88
C LEU A 8 -5.60 -2.51 -4.44
N GLN A 9 -4.40 -3.08 -4.35
CA GLN A 9 -4.16 -4.48 -4.70
C GLN A 9 -4.11 -5.28 -3.40
N LYS A 10 -5.11 -6.13 -3.20
CA LYS A 10 -5.24 -6.93 -1.98
C LYS A 10 -4.31 -8.13 -2.03
N ARG A 11 -4.10 -8.75 -0.85
CA ARG A 11 -3.10 -9.83 -0.68
C ARG A 11 -3.29 -11.02 -1.62
N TYR A 12 -4.52 -11.27 -2.08
CA TYR A 12 -4.81 -12.39 -2.98
C TYR A 12 -4.89 -11.96 -4.45
N GLY A 13 -4.38 -10.79 -4.79
CA GLY A 13 -4.32 -10.32 -6.16
C GLY A 13 -5.55 -9.54 -6.63
N GLU A 14 -6.61 -9.45 -5.83
CA GLU A 14 -7.78 -8.66 -6.17
C GLU A 14 -7.43 -7.17 -6.18
N SER A 15 -7.86 -6.47 -7.22
CA SER A 15 -7.63 -5.03 -7.37
C SER A 15 -8.94 -4.27 -7.22
N VAL A 16 -8.91 -3.18 -6.44
CA VAL A 16 -10.07 -2.31 -6.24
C VAL A 16 -9.71 -0.92 -6.71
N ALA A 17 -10.43 -0.43 -7.74
CA ALA A 17 -10.24 0.92 -8.26
C ALA A 17 -10.95 1.91 -7.34
N SER A 18 -10.29 3.03 -7.05
CA SER A 18 -10.84 4.09 -6.19
C SER A 18 -11.42 3.54 -4.88
N PRO A 19 -10.60 2.82 -4.09
CA PRO A 19 -11.10 2.17 -2.88
C PRO A 19 -11.65 3.19 -1.88
N GLU A 20 -12.72 2.78 -1.19
CA GLU A 20 -13.28 3.54 -0.09
C GLU A 20 -12.59 3.17 1.23
N ASP A 21 -12.85 3.90 2.29
CA ASP A 21 -12.27 3.61 3.60
C ASP A 21 -12.60 2.18 4.05
N ALA A 22 -13.81 1.70 3.77
CA ALA A 22 -14.21 0.34 4.11
C ALA A 22 -13.34 -0.70 3.41
N ASP A 23 -12.92 -0.44 2.17
CA ASP A 23 -12.02 -1.34 1.42
C ASP A 23 -10.65 -1.39 2.06
N LEU A 24 -10.13 -0.25 2.50
CA LEU A 24 -8.83 -0.16 3.17
C LEU A 24 -8.87 -0.88 4.53
N ILE A 25 -9.94 -0.70 5.28
CA ILE A 25 -10.13 -1.36 6.58
C ILE A 25 -10.14 -2.87 6.40
N LYS A 26 -10.89 -3.36 5.42
CA LYS A 26 -10.96 -4.80 5.15
C LYS A 26 -9.61 -5.37 4.72
N ALA A 27 -8.89 -4.68 3.85
CA ALA A 27 -7.58 -5.13 3.39
C ALA A 27 -6.57 -5.18 4.55
N ALA A 28 -6.57 -4.19 5.42
CA ALA A 28 -5.72 -4.18 6.60
C ALA A 28 -6.07 -5.33 7.54
N SER A 29 -7.35 -5.56 7.78
CA SER A 29 -7.82 -6.67 8.63
C SER A 29 -7.36 -8.02 8.08
N GLU A 30 -7.43 -8.22 6.77
CA GLU A 30 -6.95 -9.45 6.15
C GLU A 30 -5.47 -9.72 6.39
N LEU A 31 -4.67 -8.67 6.46
CA LEU A 31 -3.23 -8.80 6.72
C LEU A 31 -2.91 -9.06 8.18
N PHE A 32 -3.59 -8.39 9.11
CA PHE A 32 -3.22 -8.40 10.53
C PHE A 32 -4.01 -9.39 11.38
N VAL A 33 -5.21 -9.71 10.98
CA VAL A 33 -6.14 -10.50 11.79
C VAL A 33 -6.44 -11.87 11.19
N GLU A 34 -6.54 -11.94 9.86
CA GLU A 34 -6.98 -13.15 9.18
C GLU A 34 -5.96 -14.29 9.29
N SER A 35 -6.45 -15.46 9.69
CA SER A 35 -5.67 -16.68 9.70
C SER A 35 -6.50 -17.75 9.00
N LEU A 36 -6.01 -18.23 7.87
CA LEU A 36 -6.73 -19.21 7.05
C LEU A 36 -6.24 -20.63 7.30
N PRO A 37 -7.13 -21.58 7.56
CA PRO A 37 -6.74 -22.99 7.72
C PRO A 37 -6.07 -23.52 6.45
N GLY A 38 -5.01 -24.30 6.61
CA GLY A 38 -4.31 -24.93 5.50
C GLY A 38 -3.28 -24.06 4.80
N MET A 39 -3.09 -22.80 5.20
CA MET A 39 -2.04 -21.98 4.64
C MET A 39 -0.69 -22.28 5.31
N THR A 40 0.33 -22.47 4.47
CA THR A 40 1.70 -22.71 4.93
C THR A 40 2.47 -21.40 4.99
N GLU A 41 3.71 -21.44 5.53
CA GLU A 41 4.60 -20.28 5.53
C GLU A 41 4.87 -19.78 4.11
N ALA A 42 4.99 -20.70 3.14
CA ALA A 42 5.19 -20.33 1.73
C ALA A 42 3.97 -19.59 1.18
N ASP A 43 2.76 -20.03 1.51
CA ASP A 43 1.53 -19.37 1.07
C ASP A 43 1.42 -17.96 1.66
N TYR A 44 1.75 -17.79 2.93
CA TYR A 44 1.76 -16.47 3.57
C TYR A 44 2.84 -15.56 2.97
N SER A 45 3.96 -16.11 2.58
CA SER A 45 5.03 -15.36 1.94
C SER A 45 4.61 -14.87 0.55
N GLU A 46 3.91 -15.71 -0.21
CA GLU A 46 3.42 -15.37 -1.55
C GLU A 46 2.28 -14.35 -1.51
N HIS A 47 1.39 -14.44 -0.52
CA HIS A 47 0.23 -13.58 -0.39
C HIS A 47 0.33 -12.68 0.86
N GLY A 48 1.54 -12.26 1.19
CA GLY A 48 1.82 -11.60 2.45
C GLY A 48 1.70 -10.09 2.48
N ALA A 49 1.28 -9.47 1.38
CA ALA A 49 1.26 -8.01 1.31
C ALA A 49 0.11 -7.48 0.46
N ALA A 50 -0.32 -6.26 0.78
CA ALA A 50 -1.26 -5.50 -0.02
C ALA A 50 -0.63 -4.14 -0.34
N HIS A 51 -0.97 -3.59 -1.51
CA HIS A 51 -0.40 -2.34 -2.00
C HIS A 51 -1.49 -1.32 -2.27
N LEU A 52 -1.30 -0.09 -1.81
CA LEU A 52 -2.12 1.03 -2.26
C LEU A 52 -1.24 1.91 -3.16
N ARG A 53 -1.69 2.13 -4.38
CA ARG A 53 -0.95 2.90 -5.38
C ARG A 53 -1.74 4.11 -5.82
N LEU A 54 -1.09 5.28 -5.77
CA LEU A 54 -1.62 6.54 -6.26
C LEU A 54 -0.74 6.99 -7.43
N GLY A 55 -1.30 7.12 -8.61
CA GLY A 55 -0.53 7.50 -9.78
C GLY A 55 -1.19 8.58 -10.60
N TYR A 56 -0.36 9.32 -11.34
CA TYR A 56 -0.78 10.36 -12.26
C TYR A 56 -0.44 9.92 -13.67
N ASP A 57 -1.40 10.01 -14.61
CA ASP A 57 -1.23 9.48 -15.96
C ASP A 57 0.01 10.00 -16.68
N ASP A 58 0.46 11.19 -16.34
CA ASP A 58 1.59 11.84 -17.02
C ASP A 58 2.87 11.86 -16.18
N GLY A 59 2.96 11.05 -15.12
CA GLY A 59 4.15 11.14 -14.31
C GLY A 59 4.20 10.23 -13.11
N PRO A 60 4.32 10.78 -11.91
CA PRO A 60 4.74 10.02 -10.72
C PRO A 60 3.72 9.02 -10.21
N MET A 61 4.24 8.03 -9.51
CA MET A 61 3.44 7.02 -8.81
C MET A 61 3.98 6.85 -7.39
N TYR A 62 3.07 6.70 -6.46
CA TYR A 62 3.39 6.51 -5.04
C TYR A 62 2.78 5.21 -4.55
N VAL A 63 3.55 4.42 -3.80
CA VAL A 63 3.10 3.11 -3.33
C VAL A 63 3.36 2.98 -1.83
N ILE A 64 2.36 2.52 -1.09
CA ILE A 64 2.53 2.04 0.28
C ILE A 64 2.15 0.58 0.31
N GLU A 65 3.15 -0.29 0.52
CA GLU A 65 2.97 -1.72 0.68
C GLU A 65 2.90 -2.04 2.17
N ILE A 66 1.92 -2.83 2.58
CA ILE A 66 1.81 -3.31 3.96
C ILE A 66 1.87 -4.83 3.94
N SER A 67 2.82 -5.41 4.69
CA SER A 67 2.93 -6.86 4.81
C SER A 67 2.15 -7.38 6.02
N ARG A 68 1.84 -8.68 6.01
CA ARG A 68 1.15 -9.32 7.14
C ARG A 68 1.99 -9.30 8.44
N LEU A 69 3.28 -9.07 8.31
CA LEU A 69 4.17 -8.95 9.47
C LEU A 69 4.25 -7.52 10.01
N GLY A 70 3.44 -6.61 9.45
CA GLY A 70 3.39 -5.24 9.91
C GLY A 70 4.50 -4.36 9.37
N LYS A 71 5.13 -4.74 8.27
CA LYS A 71 6.14 -3.90 7.62
C LYS A 71 5.47 -3.02 6.58
N ALA A 72 5.58 -1.70 6.75
CA ALA A 72 5.10 -0.73 5.77
C ALA A 72 6.29 -0.26 4.94
N THR A 73 6.14 -0.23 3.63
CA THR A 73 7.20 0.22 2.71
C THR A 73 6.65 1.34 1.83
N TRP A 74 7.37 2.46 1.80
CA TRP A 74 7.06 3.63 0.99
C TRP A 74 7.96 3.69 -0.23
N GLU A 75 7.34 3.80 -1.42
CA GLU A 75 8.07 3.93 -2.67
C GLU A 75 7.55 5.11 -3.47
N GLU A 76 8.47 5.85 -4.09
CA GLU A 76 8.15 6.98 -4.99
C GLU A 76 8.81 6.73 -6.33
N TRP A 77 8.02 6.75 -7.39
CA TRP A 77 8.47 6.50 -8.75
C TRP A 77 8.17 7.69 -9.64
N ALA A 78 9.09 8.01 -10.57
CA ALA A 78 8.87 9.07 -11.55
C ALA A 78 7.95 8.62 -12.68
N ASP A 79 7.78 7.29 -12.83
CA ASP A 79 6.92 6.69 -13.84
C ASP A 79 6.12 5.54 -13.23
N GLN A 80 5.26 4.92 -14.03
CA GLN A 80 4.37 3.86 -13.57
C GLN A 80 4.86 2.45 -13.94
N ASP A 81 6.02 2.38 -14.56
CA ASP A 81 6.61 1.11 -15.00
C ASP A 81 7.69 0.59 -14.04
N TYR A 82 7.88 1.27 -12.91
CA TYR A 82 8.91 0.94 -11.91
C TYR A 82 10.33 1.03 -12.48
N GLU A 83 10.55 1.93 -13.42
CA GLU A 83 11.87 2.09 -14.04
C GLU A 83 12.71 3.18 -13.40
N ASN A 84 12.07 4.29 -12.96
CA ASN A 84 12.79 5.45 -12.44
C ASN A 84 12.36 5.76 -11.01
N GLU A 85 13.06 5.15 -10.04
CA GLU A 85 12.81 5.39 -8.62
C GLU A 85 13.29 6.79 -8.22
N VAL A 86 12.43 7.55 -7.56
CA VAL A 86 12.74 8.92 -7.12
C VAL A 86 13.68 8.91 -5.92
N CYS A 87 13.47 7.96 -5.00
CA CYS A 87 14.31 7.81 -3.81
C CYS A 87 14.29 6.35 -3.38
N PRO A 88 15.30 5.88 -2.61
CA PRO A 88 15.30 4.52 -2.11
C PRO A 88 14.06 4.23 -1.28
N PRO A 89 13.52 2.99 -1.33
CA PRO A 89 12.37 2.62 -0.51
C PRO A 89 12.67 2.80 0.96
N ARG A 90 11.66 3.21 1.73
CA ARG A 90 11.77 3.35 3.18
C ARG A 90 10.75 2.45 3.84
N SER A 91 11.14 1.85 4.95
CA SER A 91 10.28 0.91 5.65
C SER A 91 10.20 1.22 7.12
N LEU A 92 9.07 0.86 7.74
CA LEU A 92 8.94 0.93 9.19
C LEU A 92 7.95 -0.14 9.66
N GLN A 93 8.07 -0.49 10.94
CA GLN A 93 7.15 -1.44 11.56
C GLN A 93 5.90 -0.70 12.01
N VAL A 94 4.73 -1.25 11.70
CA VAL A 94 3.45 -0.60 11.98
C VAL A 94 2.46 -1.56 12.61
N THR A 95 1.48 -0.99 13.31
CA THR A 95 0.28 -1.70 13.75
C THR A 95 -0.77 -1.63 12.65
N GLU A 96 -1.86 -2.41 12.79
CA GLU A 96 -2.98 -2.35 11.86
C GLU A 96 -3.52 -0.92 11.74
N GLN A 97 -3.70 -0.25 12.87
CA GLN A 97 -4.22 1.12 12.89
C GLN A 97 -3.27 2.09 12.19
N LYS A 98 -1.98 1.96 12.40
CA LYS A 98 -0.99 2.81 11.74
C LYS A 98 -0.94 2.57 10.25
N ALA A 99 -1.02 1.30 9.82
CA ALA A 99 -1.07 0.94 8.41
C ALA A 99 -2.27 1.59 7.72
N LEU A 100 -3.44 1.51 8.38
CA LEU A 100 -4.66 2.13 7.86
C LEU A 100 -4.53 3.65 7.76
N THR A 101 -3.92 4.27 8.77
CA THR A 101 -3.67 5.71 8.77
C THR A 101 -2.78 6.12 7.58
N LEU A 102 -1.72 5.36 7.30
CA LEU A 102 -0.82 5.62 6.18
C LEU A 102 -1.55 5.51 4.84
N TRP A 103 -2.36 4.48 4.67
CA TRP A 103 -3.15 4.31 3.45
C TRP A 103 -4.16 5.45 3.27
N LYS A 104 -4.80 5.88 4.34
CA LYS A 104 -5.75 7.01 4.26
C LYS A 104 -5.05 8.31 3.87
N MET A 105 -3.84 8.55 4.39
CA MET A 105 -3.05 9.72 4.01
C MET A 105 -2.73 9.71 2.51
N LEU A 106 -2.35 8.54 1.97
CA LEU A 106 -2.08 8.41 0.54
C LEU A 106 -3.35 8.63 -0.29
N LYS A 107 -4.47 8.04 0.13
CA LYS A 107 -5.76 8.24 -0.53
C LYS A 107 -6.16 9.71 -0.58
N GLU A 108 -5.85 10.45 0.49
CA GLU A 108 -6.12 11.89 0.58
C GLU A 108 -5.06 12.75 -0.12
N LYS A 109 -4.09 12.13 -0.78
CA LYS A 109 -3.01 12.81 -1.50
C LYS A 109 -2.10 13.63 -0.58
N ARG A 110 -1.99 13.24 0.68
CA ARG A 110 -1.17 13.91 1.69
C ARG A 110 0.26 13.40 1.63
N ILE A 111 0.92 13.63 0.50
CA ILE A 111 2.25 13.06 0.22
C ILE A 111 3.30 13.52 1.22
N GLU A 112 3.31 14.79 1.58
CA GLU A 112 4.30 15.32 2.55
C GLU A 112 4.13 14.68 3.93
N ASP A 113 2.88 14.42 4.35
CA ASP A 113 2.63 13.76 5.62
C ASP A 113 3.10 12.32 5.60
N VAL A 114 2.92 11.62 4.48
CA VAL A 114 3.43 10.26 4.31
C VAL A 114 4.96 10.26 4.37
N ARG A 115 5.61 11.18 3.67
CA ARG A 115 7.08 11.29 3.71
C ARG A 115 7.59 11.50 5.13
N LYS A 116 6.92 12.33 5.92
CA LYS A 116 7.28 12.55 7.32
C LYS A 116 7.13 11.29 8.16
N ALA A 117 6.09 10.51 7.89
CA ALA A 117 5.86 9.27 8.63
C ALA A 117 6.97 8.24 8.41
N PHE A 118 7.56 8.23 7.22
CA PHE A 118 8.64 7.31 6.86
C PHE A 118 10.05 7.91 7.00
N ALA A 119 10.13 9.13 7.49
CA ALA A 119 11.42 9.82 7.64
C ALA A 119 12.29 9.21 8.76
#